data_24011c55d4bf121522d9300f5acb425c
#
_entry.id   24011c55d4bf121522d9300f5acb425c
#
_cell.length_a   1.000
_cell.length_b   1.000
_cell.length_c   1.000
_cell.angle_alpha   90.00
_cell.angle_beta   90.00
_cell.angle_gamma   90.00
#
_symmetry.space_group_name_H-M   'P 1'
#
loop_
_entity.id
_entity.type
_entity.pdbx_description
1 polymer ?
#
loop_
_entity_poly.entity_id
_entity_poly.type
_entity_poly.pdbx_seq_one_letter_code
_entity_poly.pdbx_strand_id
1 'polypeptide(L)'
;MSSLSGQAGGSAVIDVLYGDVNPSGRLAETYPFALDDVPCSKYFPGDIFTSEYRESIYVGYRYYSTVNKAVRFPFGYGLSYTKFEYSDVKLSADEIQDGDTVNVVFSIKNVGEFPGAETAQVYVTDIQSTAFRPKKELKGFKKIFLEPGEEKSVEIKLDRDAFAFFNPVANTWQVESGDFIVSVGASVEDIKSEAVIRVNSGDTAVIADLSSVAPSYYSGNVMDVSANEFEVVLGTKLPKKPQGRRKLNYSNTLEDAIGGKWGGRINKFFAKILDPSTMAGAVAVQSPIKTFIYWSMGVFSEDMADGLLLILNEDKFFRGVGKIIKGIPKAVKKMPNLFKSI
;
A
#
# COMPACT_ATOMS: atom_id res chain seq x y z
N MET A 1 7.80 13.71 -8.65
CA MET A 1 7.30 13.49 -7.28
C MET A 1 8.50 13.29 -6.37
N SER A 2 8.55 14.02 -5.28
CA SER A 2 9.63 13.94 -4.29
C SER A 2 9.00 13.60 -2.95
N SER A 3 9.03 12.32 -2.58
CA SER A 3 8.55 11.89 -1.25
C SER A 3 9.56 12.32 -0.18
N LEU A 4 9.99 11.46 0.70
CA LEU A 4 11.04 11.75 1.67
C LEU A 4 12.41 11.71 0.99
N SER A 5 12.80 12.82 0.37
CA SER A 5 13.95 12.89 -0.54
C SER A 5 15.32 12.99 0.16
N GLY A 6 15.36 12.97 1.49
CA GLY A 6 16.60 13.00 2.26
C GLY A 6 17.33 14.35 2.21
N GLN A 7 18.60 14.36 2.64
CA GLN A 7 19.40 15.58 2.86
C GLN A 7 19.66 16.36 1.56
N ALA A 8 19.89 15.68 0.44
CA ALA A 8 20.20 16.30 -0.86
C ALA A 8 18.95 16.51 -1.74
N GLY A 9 17.74 16.34 -1.20
CA GLY A 9 16.51 16.36 -1.99
C GLY A 9 16.26 17.69 -2.72
N GLY A 10 16.61 18.81 -2.10
CA GLY A 10 16.45 20.13 -2.71
C GLY A 10 17.30 20.30 -3.97
N SER A 11 18.60 19.99 -3.91
CA SER A 11 19.50 20.08 -5.08
C SER A 11 19.09 19.11 -6.17
N ALA A 12 18.78 17.85 -5.82
CA ALA A 12 18.34 16.85 -6.80
C ALA A 12 17.08 17.26 -7.58
N VAL A 13 16.12 17.96 -6.94
CA VAL A 13 14.94 18.50 -7.63
C VAL A 13 15.35 19.62 -8.60
N ILE A 14 16.26 20.49 -8.20
CA ILE A 14 16.76 21.59 -9.04
C ILE A 14 17.50 21.04 -10.25
N ASP A 15 18.42 20.08 -10.07
CA ASP A 15 19.19 19.45 -11.16
C ASP A 15 18.26 18.84 -12.22
N VAL A 16 17.17 18.20 -11.79
CA VAL A 16 16.14 17.68 -12.71
C VAL A 16 15.38 18.83 -13.40
N LEU A 17 14.94 19.86 -12.67
CA LEU A 17 14.12 20.94 -13.25
C LEU A 17 14.89 21.79 -14.26
N TYR A 18 16.20 22.00 -14.04
CA TYR A 18 17.06 22.76 -14.97
C TYR A 18 17.64 21.90 -16.08
N GLY A 19 17.46 20.59 -16.04
CA GLY A 19 17.87 19.67 -17.08
C GLY A 19 19.33 19.18 -16.96
N ASP A 20 19.99 19.46 -15.83
CA ASP A 20 21.34 18.95 -15.55
C ASP A 20 21.32 17.41 -15.40
N VAL A 21 20.18 16.86 -14.96
CA VAL A 21 19.94 15.42 -14.82
C VAL A 21 18.63 15.04 -15.51
N ASN A 22 18.68 14.10 -16.44
CA ASN A 22 17.48 13.52 -17.05
C ASN A 22 16.77 12.63 -16.02
N PRO A 23 15.47 12.88 -15.68
CA PRO A 23 14.74 12.05 -14.74
C PRO A 23 14.57 10.61 -15.27
N SER A 24 14.75 9.65 -14.40
CA SER A 24 14.62 8.22 -14.75
C SER A 24 13.94 7.38 -13.64
N GLY A 25 13.35 8.06 -12.66
CA GLY A 25 12.58 7.41 -11.61
C GLY A 25 11.24 6.89 -12.14
N ARG A 26 10.78 5.78 -11.57
CA ARG A 26 9.47 5.19 -11.84
C ARG A 26 8.64 5.14 -10.57
N LEU A 27 7.35 5.39 -10.69
CA LEU A 27 6.45 5.32 -9.55
C LEU A 27 6.31 3.87 -9.09
N ALA A 28 6.58 3.63 -7.81
CA ALA A 28 6.36 2.34 -7.16
C ALA A 28 4.92 2.18 -6.62
N GLU A 29 4.06 3.13 -6.91
CA GLU A 29 2.67 3.20 -6.48
C GLU A 29 1.78 3.68 -7.61
N THR A 30 0.48 3.38 -7.52
CA THR A 30 -0.55 3.94 -8.38
C THR A 30 -1.19 5.13 -7.69
N TYR A 31 -1.34 6.25 -8.39
CA TYR A 31 -2.01 7.44 -7.88
C TYR A 31 -3.41 7.57 -8.48
N PRO A 32 -4.46 7.30 -7.71
CA PRO A 32 -5.84 7.48 -8.17
C PRO A 32 -6.20 8.97 -8.31
N PHE A 33 -7.36 9.26 -8.90
CA PHE A 33 -7.87 10.63 -8.96
C PHE A 33 -8.39 11.12 -7.62
N ALA A 34 -8.98 10.24 -6.80
CA ALA A 34 -9.54 10.56 -5.50
C ALA A 34 -9.25 9.46 -4.47
N LEU A 35 -9.33 9.81 -3.19
CA LEU A 35 -9.18 8.86 -2.08
C LEU A 35 -10.25 7.75 -2.13
N ASP A 36 -11.47 8.10 -2.52
CA ASP A 36 -12.58 7.15 -2.64
C ASP A 36 -12.39 6.12 -3.76
N ASP A 37 -11.42 6.33 -4.64
CA ASP A 37 -11.04 5.35 -5.67
C ASP A 37 -10.17 4.21 -5.14
N VAL A 38 -9.64 4.34 -3.91
CA VAL A 38 -8.79 3.33 -3.30
C VAL A 38 -9.63 2.15 -2.80
N PRO A 39 -9.29 0.89 -3.15
CA PRO A 39 -10.13 -0.27 -2.86
C PRO A 39 -10.41 -0.49 -1.37
N CYS A 40 -9.52 -0.07 -0.48
CA CYS A 40 -9.73 -0.18 0.97
C CYS A 40 -10.43 1.03 1.59
N SER A 41 -10.79 2.07 0.85
CA SER A 41 -11.30 3.35 1.39
C SER A 41 -12.50 3.21 2.32
N LYS A 42 -13.37 2.24 2.08
CA LYS A 42 -14.55 1.96 2.93
C LYS A 42 -14.21 1.23 4.24
N TYR A 43 -13.10 0.52 4.28
CA TYR A 43 -12.75 -0.38 5.38
C TYR A 43 -11.56 0.11 6.20
N PHE A 44 -10.77 1.03 5.66
CA PHE A 44 -9.66 1.67 6.36
C PHE A 44 -10.13 2.93 7.12
N PRO A 45 -9.65 3.15 8.35
CA PRO A 45 -8.68 2.36 9.14
C PRO A 45 -9.28 1.16 9.87
N GLY A 46 -10.53 0.82 9.65
CA GLY A 46 -11.27 -0.16 10.42
C GLY A 46 -11.97 0.45 11.63
N ASP A 47 -12.31 -0.39 12.59
CA ASP A 47 -12.83 0.07 13.87
C ASP A 47 -11.83 -0.28 15.01
N ILE A 48 -12.22 0.04 16.25
CA ILE A 48 -11.36 -0.21 17.42
C ILE A 48 -11.11 -1.70 17.72
N PHE A 49 -11.77 -2.61 17.02
CA PHE A 49 -11.67 -4.06 17.26
C PHE A 49 -11.02 -4.78 16.10
N THR A 50 -11.32 -4.35 14.85
CA THR A 50 -10.91 -5.03 13.64
C THR A 50 -10.51 -4.04 12.55
N SER A 51 -9.51 -4.43 11.76
CA SER A 51 -9.23 -3.87 10.45
C SER A 51 -9.43 -4.98 9.43
N GLU A 52 -10.36 -4.79 8.52
CA GLU A 52 -10.74 -5.79 7.53
C GLU A 52 -10.12 -5.43 6.17
N TYR A 53 -9.17 -6.24 5.71
CA TYR A 53 -8.50 -6.08 4.42
C TYR A 53 -9.31 -6.78 3.33
N ARG A 54 -10.54 -6.29 3.07
CA ARG A 54 -11.46 -6.92 2.14
C ARG A 54 -11.00 -6.83 0.69
N GLU A 55 -10.08 -5.94 0.37
CA GLU A 55 -9.45 -5.85 -0.94
C GLU A 55 -8.53 -7.04 -1.26
N SER A 56 -8.09 -7.82 -0.23
CA SER A 56 -7.24 -8.98 -0.39
C SER A 56 -5.97 -8.66 -1.22
N ILE A 57 -5.72 -9.39 -2.32
CA ILE A 57 -4.55 -9.21 -3.20
C ILE A 57 -4.68 -8.00 -4.14
N TYR A 58 -5.85 -7.35 -4.21
CA TYR A 58 -6.10 -6.24 -5.12
C TYR A 58 -5.64 -4.89 -4.54
N VAL A 59 -4.32 -4.76 -4.38
CA VAL A 59 -3.67 -3.55 -3.87
C VAL A 59 -2.95 -2.82 -5.01
N GLY A 60 -3.07 -1.50 -5.05
CA GLY A 60 -2.42 -0.66 -6.04
C GLY A 60 -2.78 -1.06 -7.49
N TYR A 61 -1.78 -1.16 -8.37
CA TYR A 61 -2.01 -1.48 -9.79
C TYR A 61 -2.73 -2.80 -10.02
N ARG A 62 -2.60 -3.78 -9.10
CA ARG A 62 -3.30 -5.05 -9.19
C ARG A 62 -4.82 -4.86 -9.21
N TYR A 63 -5.33 -3.90 -8.43
CA TYR A 63 -6.74 -3.51 -8.48
C TYR A 63 -7.07 -2.77 -9.77
N TYR A 64 -6.40 -1.63 -10.01
CA TYR A 64 -6.78 -0.71 -11.09
C TYR A 64 -6.68 -1.35 -12.47
N SER A 65 -5.63 -2.17 -12.73
CA SER A 65 -5.48 -2.90 -13.98
C SER A 65 -6.54 -4.00 -14.16
N THR A 66 -6.94 -4.68 -13.06
CA THR A 66 -7.93 -5.75 -13.12
C THR A 66 -9.31 -5.23 -13.50
N VAL A 67 -9.75 -4.13 -12.89
CA VAL A 67 -11.05 -3.52 -13.16
C VAL A 67 -11.01 -2.46 -14.26
N ASN A 68 -9.85 -2.28 -14.90
CA ASN A 68 -9.63 -1.27 -15.95
C ASN A 68 -10.06 0.15 -15.51
N LYS A 69 -9.73 0.53 -14.27
CA LYS A 69 -10.08 1.83 -13.69
C LYS A 69 -9.01 2.85 -14.00
N ALA A 70 -9.39 3.97 -14.61
CA ALA A 70 -8.48 5.06 -14.92
C ALA A 70 -7.87 5.67 -13.64
N VAL A 71 -6.60 6.04 -13.73
CA VAL A 71 -5.81 6.60 -12.63
C VAL A 71 -5.07 7.85 -13.08
N ARG A 72 -4.65 8.70 -12.14
CA ARG A 72 -3.88 9.90 -12.45
C ARG A 72 -2.46 9.55 -12.93
N PHE A 73 -1.80 8.64 -12.24
CA PHE A 73 -0.51 8.10 -12.62
C PHE A 73 -0.46 6.60 -12.31
N PRO A 74 -0.24 5.75 -13.33
CA PRO A 74 -0.17 4.31 -13.12
C PRO A 74 1.14 3.90 -12.43
N PHE A 75 1.16 2.70 -11.87
CA PHE A 75 2.38 2.06 -11.39
C PHE A 75 3.41 1.95 -12.52
N GLY A 76 4.66 2.23 -12.20
CA GLY A 76 5.76 2.20 -13.16
C GLY A 76 5.88 3.46 -14.02
N TYR A 77 4.93 4.41 -13.94
CA TYR A 77 5.00 5.66 -14.69
C TYR A 77 6.20 6.51 -14.32
N GLY A 78 6.78 7.16 -15.31
CA GLY A 78 7.85 8.13 -15.13
C GLY A 78 8.01 9.03 -16.35
N LEU A 79 8.76 10.12 -16.16
CA LEU A 79 9.09 11.09 -17.20
C LEU A 79 10.56 10.97 -17.61
N SER A 80 10.87 11.41 -18.82
CA SER A 80 12.21 11.55 -19.35
C SER A 80 12.26 12.73 -20.31
N TYR A 81 13.42 13.35 -20.47
CA TYR A 81 13.68 14.36 -21.51
C TYR A 81 14.03 13.73 -22.86
N THR A 82 14.13 12.40 -22.92
CA THR A 82 14.33 11.67 -24.16
C THR A 82 13.21 10.68 -24.41
N LYS A 83 13.24 9.97 -25.55
CA LYS A 83 12.23 8.99 -25.96
C LYS A 83 12.87 7.65 -26.22
N PHE A 84 12.17 6.59 -25.84
CA PHE A 84 12.63 5.22 -26.03
C PHE A 84 11.66 4.44 -26.89
N GLU A 85 12.20 3.64 -27.80
CA GLU A 85 11.47 2.67 -28.61
C GLU A 85 11.87 1.26 -28.19
N TYR A 86 10.90 0.37 -28.18
CA TYR A 86 11.07 -1.03 -27.82
C TYR A 86 10.87 -1.89 -29.07
N SER A 87 11.69 -2.93 -29.24
CA SER A 87 11.41 -3.97 -30.22
C SER A 87 10.35 -4.95 -29.71
N ASP A 88 9.87 -5.81 -30.58
CA ASP A 88 9.02 -6.93 -30.20
C ASP A 88 9.75 -7.85 -29.21
N VAL A 89 8.99 -8.34 -28.24
CA VAL A 89 9.45 -9.31 -27.26
C VAL A 89 9.59 -10.69 -27.89
N LYS A 90 10.68 -11.37 -27.55
CA LYS A 90 10.94 -12.77 -27.91
C LYS A 90 11.15 -13.57 -26.65
N LEU A 91 10.51 -14.73 -26.58
CA LEU A 91 10.72 -15.69 -25.51
C LEU A 91 11.70 -16.77 -25.95
N SER A 92 12.51 -17.29 -25.04
CA SER A 92 13.44 -18.38 -25.34
C SER A 92 12.74 -19.71 -25.65
N ALA A 93 11.46 -19.83 -25.28
CA ALA A 93 10.59 -20.97 -25.57
C ALA A 93 9.12 -20.51 -25.58
N ASP A 94 8.29 -21.15 -26.40
CA ASP A 94 6.84 -20.91 -26.44
C ASP A 94 6.08 -21.82 -25.45
N GLU A 95 6.76 -22.87 -24.95
CA GLU A 95 6.24 -23.83 -24.00
C GLU A 95 7.33 -24.25 -23.01
N ILE A 96 6.99 -24.33 -21.72
CA ILE A 96 7.88 -24.73 -20.62
C ILE A 96 7.19 -25.69 -19.66
N GLN A 97 8.00 -26.48 -18.94
CA GLN A 97 7.54 -27.27 -17.80
C GLN A 97 7.68 -26.45 -16.50
N ASP A 98 6.89 -26.80 -15.50
CA ASP A 98 7.03 -26.23 -14.16
C ASP A 98 8.45 -26.46 -13.61
N GLY A 99 9.07 -25.39 -13.18
CA GLY A 99 10.47 -25.38 -12.76
C GLY A 99 11.47 -24.95 -13.84
N ASP A 100 11.08 -24.91 -15.10
CA ASP A 100 11.91 -24.34 -16.16
C ASP A 100 12.00 -22.81 -16.01
N THR A 101 12.91 -22.24 -16.77
CA THR A 101 13.08 -20.79 -16.87
C THR A 101 12.92 -20.33 -18.32
N VAL A 102 12.34 -19.15 -18.50
CA VAL A 102 12.23 -18.52 -19.82
C VAL A 102 12.92 -17.16 -19.81
N ASN A 103 13.73 -16.89 -20.83
CA ASN A 103 14.32 -15.57 -21.04
C ASN A 103 13.41 -14.73 -21.91
N VAL A 104 13.10 -13.54 -21.42
CA VAL A 104 12.34 -12.48 -22.14
C VAL A 104 13.37 -11.53 -22.72
N VAL A 105 13.48 -11.51 -24.06
CA VAL A 105 14.48 -10.75 -24.79
C VAL A 105 13.81 -9.73 -25.71
N PHE A 106 14.29 -8.50 -25.67
CA PHE A 106 13.87 -7.39 -26.52
C PHE A 106 14.99 -6.35 -26.59
N SER A 107 14.89 -5.36 -27.48
CA SER A 107 15.83 -4.22 -27.48
C SER A 107 15.12 -2.92 -27.10
N ILE A 108 15.89 -1.99 -26.58
CA ILE A 108 15.46 -0.61 -26.33
C ILE A 108 16.45 0.33 -26.99
N LYS A 109 15.91 1.27 -27.78
CA LYS A 109 16.66 2.33 -28.45
C LYS A 109 16.28 3.69 -27.92
N ASN A 110 17.27 4.52 -27.64
CA ASN A 110 17.04 5.93 -27.39
C ASN A 110 16.91 6.67 -28.72
N VAL A 111 15.70 7.11 -29.05
CA VAL A 111 15.38 7.82 -30.31
C VAL A 111 15.28 9.33 -30.11
N GLY A 112 15.54 9.83 -28.92
CA GLY A 112 15.56 11.26 -28.63
C GLY A 112 16.98 11.85 -28.66
N GLU A 113 17.08 13.10 -28.25
CA GLU A 113 18.30 13.90 -28.37
C GLU A 113 19.16 13.91 -27.08
N PHE A 114 18.64 13.43 -25.98
CA PHE A 114 19.31 13.45 -24.68
C PHE A 114 19.67 12.05 -24.19
N PRO A 115 20.81 11.87 -23.52
CA PRO A 115 21.11 10.63 -22.82
C PRO A 115 20.10 10.40 -21.70
N GLY A 116 19.75 9.15 -21.47
CA GLY A 116 18.76 8.82 -20.43
C GLY A 116 18.71 7.36 -20.06
N ALA A 117 18.08 7.08 -18.92
CA ALA A 117 17.85 5.71 -18.47
C ALA A 117 16.37 5.34 -18.57
N GLU A 118 16.13 4.17 -19.13
CA GLU A 118 14.81 3.54 -19.22
C GLU A 118 14.72 2.35 -18.28
N THR A 119 13.54 2.14 -17.68
CA THR A 119 13.26 0.96 -16.85
C THR A 119 12.18 0.12 -17.52
N ALA A 120 12.62 -0.91 -18.23
CA ALA A 120 11.71 -1.91 -18.79
C ALA A 120 11.09 -2.76 -17.69
N GLN A 121 9.80 -3.02 -17.78
CA GLN A 121 8.99 -3.76 -16.83
C GLN A 121 8.34 -4.95 -17.53
N VAL A 122 8.43 -6.13 -16.91
CA VAL A 122 7.84 -7.36 -17.43
C VAL A 122 6.70 -7.78 -16.52
N TYR A 123 5.53 -7.90 -17.11
CA TYR A 123 4.30 -8.34 -16.42
C TYR A 123 3.86 -9.70 -16.95
N VAL A 124 3.27 -10.50 -16.07
CA VAL A 124 2.67 -11.79 -16.43
C VAL A 124 1.19 -11.74 -16.12
N THR A 125 0.39 -12.26 -17.06
CA THR A 125 -1.06 -12.44 -16.97
C THR A 125 -1.38 -13.91 -17.14
N ASP A 126 -2.07 -14.51 -16.20
CA ASP A 126 -2.68 -15.83 -16.37
C ASP A 126 -4.01 -15.66 -17.12
N ILE A 127 -4.17 -16.35 -18.25
CA ILE A 127 -5.36 -16.16 -19.12
C ILE A 127 -6.57 -16.89 -18.56
N GLN A 128 -6.36 -18.03 -17.90
CA GLN A 128 -7.44 -18.93 -17.44
C GLN A 128 -7.16 -19.47 -16.05
N SER A 129 -7.14 -18.60 -15.05
CA SER A 129 -6.88 -19.00 -13.68
C SER A 129 -8.15 -19.51 -12.97
N THR A 130 -8.05 -20.65 -12.30
CA THR A 130 -9.09 -21.18 -11.40
C THR A 130 -9.15 -20.37 -10.11
N ALA A 131 -7.99 -19.89 -9.60
CA ALA A 131 -7.93 -18.98 -8.46
C ALA A 131 -8.18 -17.53 -8.92
N PHE A 132 -8.76 -16.69 -8.07
CA PHE A 132 -8.80 -15.27 -8.37
C PHE A 132 -7.40 -14.66 -8.32
N ARG A 133 -7.02 -13.95 -9.38
CA ARG A 133 -5.71 -13.32 -9.54
C ARG A 133 -5.84 -11.91 -10.13
N PRO A 134 -4.86 -11.02 -9.86
CA PRO A 134 -4.77 -9.76 -10.58
C PRO A 134 -4.53 -10.01 -12.07
N LYS A 135 -5.11 -9.15 -12.92
CA LYS A 135 -4.94 -9.25 -14.37
C LYS A 135 -3.47 -9.20 -14.80
N LYS A 136 -2.64 -8.40 -14.12
CA LYS A 136 -1.21 -8.25 -14.42
C LYS A 136 -0.41 -8.28 -13.12
N GLU A 137 0.72 -8.96 -13.13
CA GLU A 137 1.67 -8.98 -12.03
C GLU A 137 3.08 -8.68 -12.53
N LEU A 138 3.74 -7.68 -11.93
CA LEU A 138 5.15 -7.39 -12.23
C LEU A 138 6.01 -8.57 -11.78
N LYS A 139 6.74 -9.18 -12.71
CA LYS A 139 7.60 -10.34 -12.45
C LYS A 139 9.08 -10.08 -12.74
N GLY A 140 9.39 -8.98 -13.43
CA GLY A 140 10.77 -8.57 -13.67
C GLY A 140 10.89 -7.13 -14.10
N PHE A 141 12.05 -6.55 -13.90
CA PHE A 141 12.38 -5.24 -14.45
C PHE A 141 13.89 -5.09 -14.63
N LYS A 142 14.28 -4.21 -15.55
CA LYS A 142 15.69 -3.87 -15.77
C LYS A 142 15.83 -2.41 -16.18
N LYS A 143 16.72 -1.71 -15.50
CA LYS A 143 17.06 -0.32 -15.82
C LYS A 143 18.34 -0.31 -16.65
N ILE A 144 18.31 0.39 -17.79
CA ILE A 144 19.44 0.58 -18.69
C ILE A 144 19.63 2.05 -19.01
N PHE A 145 20.86 2.45 -19.21
CA PHE A 145 21.23 3.79 -19.67
C PHE A 145 21.61 3.74 -21.15
N LEU A 146 21.15 4.72 -21.93
CA LEU A 146 21.34 4.81 -23.38
C LEU A 146 21.71 6.24 -23.78
N GLU A 147 22.77 6.33 -24.57
CA GLU A 147 23.10 7.56 -25.30
C GLU A 147 22.12 7.80 -26.46
N PRO A 148 22.00 9.04 -26.97
CA PRO A 148 21.19 9.31 -28.17
C PRO A 148 21.57 8.40 -29.35
N GLY A 149 20.56 7.72 -29.91
CA GLY A 149 20.73 6.75 -31.01
C GLY A 149 21.21 5.37 -30.58
N GLU A 150 21.64 5.19 -29.33
CA GLU A 150 22.09 3.89 -28.80
C GLU A 150 20.94 2.91 -28.67
N GLU A 151 21.20 1.64 -29.04
CA GLU A 151 20.30 0.51 -28.84
C GLU A 151 20.98 -0.57 -28.00
N LYS A 152 20.29 -1.12 -27.03
CA LYS A 152 20.77 -2.24 -26.21
C LYS A 152 19.76 -3.35 -26.14
N SER A 153 20.25 -4.58 -26.22
CA SER A 153 19.46 -5.77 -25.91
C SER A 153 19.25 -5.88 -24.39
N VAL A 154 18.02 -6.18 -24.03
CA VAL A 154 17.59 -6.41 -22.66
C VAL A 154 17.14 -7.85 -22.53
N GLU A 155 17.63 -8.54 -21.52
CA GLU A 155 17.23 -9.89 -21.18
C GLU A 155 16.80 -9.91 -19.73
N ILE A 156 15.60 -10.47 -19.48
CA ILE A 156 15.02 -10.67 -18.15
C ILE A 156 14.60 -12.12 -18.04
N LYS A 157 15.12 -12.79 -17.02
CA LYS A 157 14.82 -14.19 -16.74
C LYS A 157 13.57 -14.29 -15.88
N LEU A 158 12.61 -15.10 -16.30
CA LEU A 158 11.46 -15.52 -15.53
C LEU A 158 11.65 -16.98 -15.10
N ASP A 159 11.50 -17.24 -13.84
CA ASP A 159 11.50 -18.56 -13.23
C ASP A 159 10.08 -18.99 -12.86
N ARG A 160 9.95 -20.12 -12.18
CA ARG A 160 8.70 -20.67 -11.68
C ARG A 160 7.83 -19.64 -10.95
N ASP A 161 8.43 -18.79 -10.12
CA ASP A 161 7.70 -17.83 -9.29
C ASP A 161 7.01 -16.74 -10.12
N ALA A 162 7.42 -16.55 -11.39
CA ALA A 162 6.73 -15.65 -12.28
C ALA A 162 5.31 -16.11 -12.63
N PHE A 163 5.05 -17.40 -12.63
CA PHE A 163 3.78 -18.02 -13.00
C PHE A 163 2.97 -18.49 -11.79
N ALA A 164 3.61 -18.60 -10.63
CA ALA A 164 3.03 -19.14 -9.41
C ALA A 164 2.06 -18.19 -8.71
N PHE A 165 1.09 -18.76 -8.03
CA PHE A 165 0.23 -18.12 -7.03
C PHE A 165 0.26 -18.92 -5.72
N PHE A 166 -0.09 -18.27 -4.61
CA PHE A 166 -0.19 -18.96 -3.32
C PHE A 166 -1.53 -19.65 -3.19
N ASN A 167 -1.53 -20.97 -3.07
CA ASN A 167 -2.74 -21.78 -2.82
C ASN A 167 -2.95 -21.95 -1.30
N PRO A 168 -3.93 -21.28 -0.68
CA PRO A 168 -4.16 -21.36 0.76
C PRO A 168 -4.65 -22.74 1.23
N VAL A 169 -5.26 -23.53 0.35
CA VAL A 169 -5.73 -24.90 0.67
C VAL A 169 -4.55 -25.84 0.84
N ALA A 170 -3.60 -25.79 -0.10
CA ALA A 170 -2.37 -26.57 -0.04
C ALA A 170 -1.28 -25.93 0.83
N ASN A 171 -1.46 -24.67 1.23
CA ASN A 171 -0.48 -23.86 1.96
C ASN A 171 0.89 -23.84 1.28
N THR A 172 0.90 -23.68 -0.05
CA THR A 172 2.12 -23.65 -0.87
C THR A 172 1.94 -22.79 -2.12
N TRP A 173 3.07 -22.41 -2.73
CA TRP A 173 3.09 -21.80 -4.06
C TRP A 173 2.86 -22.87 -5.12
N GLN A 174 1.95 -22.60 -6.04
CA GLN A 174 1.50 -23.53 -7.08
C GLN A 174 1.46 -22.82 -8.43
N VAL A 175 1.74 -23.57 -9.49
CA VAL A 175 1.55 -23.14 -10.88
C VAL A 175 0.38 -23.89 -11.46
N GLU A 176 -0.54 -23.19 -12.10
CA GLU A 176 -1.64 -23.79 -12.86
C GLU A 176 -1.20 -23.94 -14.33
N SER A 177 -1.48 -25.12 -14.92
CA SER A 177 -1.18 -25.32 -16.34
C SER A 177 -2.09 -24.45 -17.21
N GLY A 178 -1.51 -23.72 -18.14
CA GLY A 178 -2.29 -22.82 -19.01
C GLY A 178 -1.44 -21.92 -19.87
N ASP A 179 -2.10 -21.02 -20.57
CA ASP A 179 -1.45 -20.01 -21.38
C ASP A 179 -1.31 -18.70 -20.57
N PHE A 180 -0.12 -18.12 -20.63
CA PHE A 180 0.21 -16.87 -19.96
C PHE A 180 0.63 -15.82 -20.98
N ILE A 181 0.25 -14.56 -20.77
CA ILE A 181 0.77 -13.43 -21.52
C ILE A 181 1.94 -12.83 -20.76
N VAL A 182 3.08 -12.70 -21.43
CA VAL A 182 4.26 -11.95 -20.98
C VAL A 182 4.26 -10.61 -21.69
N SER A 183 4.01 -9.54 -20.92
CA SER A 183 3.93 -8.17 -21.43
C SER A 183 5.17 -7.38 -21.05
N VAL A 184 5.77 -6.66 -22.01
CA VAL A 184 6.90 -5.74 -21.76
C VAL A 184 6.43 -4.31 -21.96
N GLY A 185 6.75 -3.43 -21.01
CA GLY A 185 6.33 -2.04 -21.08
C GLY A 185 7.17 -1.07 -20.27
N ALA A 186 6.89 0.22 -20.43
CA ALA A 186 7.46 1.31 -19.66
C ALA A 186 6.67 1.61 -18.36
N SER A 187 5.44 1.10 -18.27
CA SER A 187 4.58 1.10 -17.09
C SER A 187 3.53 0.00 -17.20
N VAL A 188 2.72 -0.21 -16.17
CA VAL A 188 1.63 -1.20 -16.22
C VAL A 188 0.56 -0.89 -17.27
N GLU A 189 0.42 0.37 -17.68
CA GLU A 189 -0.53 0.82 -18.72
C GLU A 189 0.15 1.09 -20.08
N ASP A 190 1.45 1.36 -20.07
CA ASP A 190 2.23 1.62 -21.31
C ASP A 190 2.96 0.33 -21.73
N ILE A 191 2.18 -0.65 -22.19
CA ILE A 191 2.70 -1.91 -22.74
C ILE A 191 3.17 -1.69 -24.18
N LYS A 192 4.35 -2.16 -24.49
CA LYS A 192 5.01 -2.00 -25.78
C LYS A 192 4.91 -3.25 -26.66
N SER A 193 5.03 -4.43 -26.05
CA SER A 193 4.97 -5.71 -26.77
C SER A 193 4.52 -6.83 -25.84
N GLU A 194 3.90 -7.87 -26.40
CA GLU A 194 3.39 -9.02 -25.67
C GLU A 194 3.71 -10.32 -26.42
N ALA A 195 3.93 -11.38 -25.68
CA ALA A 195 4.05 -12.74 -26.21
C ALA A 195 3.30 -13.72 -25.32
N VAL A 196 2.84 -14.82 -25.91
CA VAL A 196 2.13 -15.89 -25.17
C VAL A 196 3.12 -17.03 -24.92
N ILE A 197 3.05 -17.62 -23.73
CA ILE A 197 3.78 -18.81 -23.35
C ILE A 197 2.83 -19.82 -22.70
N ARG A 198 2.99 -21.09 -23.04
CA ARG A 198 2.31 -22.19 -22.38
C ARG A 198 3.16 -22.74 -21.25
N VAL A 199 2.56 -22.89 -20.08
CA VAL A 199 3.19 -23.53 -18.93
C VAL A 199 2.46 -24.83 -18.60
N ASN A 200 3.21 -25.93 -18.52
CA ASN A 200 2.70 -27.23 -18.09
C ASN A 200 3.19 -27.49 -16.66
N SER A 201 2.26 -27.56 -15.73
CA SER A 201 2.57 -27.80 -14.32
C SER A 201 2.32 -29.26 -13.94
N GLY A 202 3.20 -29.80 -13.11
CA GLY A 202 3.03 -31.05 -12.41
C GLY A 202 2.29 -30.93 -11.08
N ASP A 203 1.87 -29.72 -10.68
CA ASP A 203 1.13 -29.50 -9.44
C ASP A 203 -0.26 -30.16 -9.51
N THR A 204 -0.54 -31.01 -8.52
CA THR A 204 -1.82 -31.75 -8.44
C THR A 204 -2.71 -31.32 -7.29
N ALA A 205 -2.28 -30.32 -6.50
CA ALA A 205 -3.06 -29.84 -5.38
C ALA A 205 -4.37 -29.17 -5.88
N VAL A 206 -5.45 -29.45 -5.19
CA VAL A 206 -6.76 -28.90 -5.54
C VAL A 206 -6.75 -27.38 -5.35
N ILE A 207 -7.18 -26.67 -6.39
CA ILE A 207 -7.43 -25.23 -6.35
C ILE A 207 -8.91 -25.04 -6.04
N ALA A 208 -9.21 -24.28 -5.00
CA ALA A 208 -10.59 -23.97 -4.66
C ALA A 208 -11.17 -22.94 -5.65
N ASP A 209 -12.17 -23.35 -6.41
CA ASP A 209 -12.98 -22.43 -7.20
C ASP A 209 -14.03 -21.78 -6.29
N LEU A 210 -13.84 -20.50 -5.98
CA LEU A 210 -14.75 -19.70 -5.16
C LEU A 210 -15.60 -18.76 -6.01
N SER A 211 -15.60 -18.86 -7.33
CA SER A 211 -16.25 -17.93 -8.25
C SER A 211 -17.76 -17.76 -8.00
N SER A 212 -18.45 -18.85 -7.59
CA SER A 212 -19.88 -18.82 -7.29
C SER A 212 -20.24 -18.21 -5.93
N VAL A 213 -19.31 -18.24 -4.96
CA VAL A 213 -19.56 -17.83 -3.56
C VAL A 213 -18.83 -16.54 -3.17
N ALA A 214 -17.83 -16.11 -3.96
CA ALA A 214 -17.09 -14.89 -3.77
C ALA A 214 -16.78 -14.19 -5.13
N PRO A 215 -17.82 -13.91 -5.97
CA PRO A 215 -17.66 -13.39 -7.33
C PRO A 215 -16.95 -12.04 -7.40
N SER A 216 -17.06 -11.21 -6.36
CA SER A 216 -16.38 -9.90 -6.31
C SER A 216 -14.86 -10.03 -6.46
N TYR A 217 -14.25 -11.09 -5.92
CA TYR A 217 -12.82 -11.33 -6.05
C TYR A 217 -12.42 -11.79 -7.46
N TYR A 218 -13.25 -12.55 -8.15
CA TYR A 218 -12.97 -12.99 -9.52
C TYR A 218 -13.12 -11.85 -10.53
N SER A 219 -14.05 -10.93 -10.29
CA SER A 219 -14.20 -9.73 -11.11
C SER A 219 -13.22 -8.61 -10.74
N GLY A 220 -12.53 -8.71 -9.61
CA GLY A 220 -11.70 -7.64 -9.04
C GLY A 220 -12.52 -6.47 -8.44
N ASN A 221 -13.86 -6.57 -8.41
CA ASN A 221 -14.72 -5.49 -7.91
C ASN A 221 -14.79 -5.50 -6.37
N VAL A 222 -13.67 -5.17 -5.75
CA VAL A 222 -13.47 -5.27 -4.28
C VAL A 222 -13.77 -4.00 -3.50
N MET A 223 -14.32 -2.97 -4.14
CA MET A 223 -14.71 -1.72 -3.47
C MET A 223 -15.85 -1.90 -2.45
N ASP A 224 -16.66 -2.93 -2.60
CA ASP A 224 -17.84 -3.16 -1.77
C ASP A 224 -18.09 -4.66 -1.56
N VAL A 225 -17.10 -5.35 -1.02
CA VAL A 225 -17.18 -6.79 -0.75
C VAL A 225 -18.09 -7.03 0.45
N SER A 226 -19.06 -7.92 0.30
CA SER A 226 -19.93 -8.33 1.39
C SER A 226 -19.15 -9.06 2.51
N ALA A 227 -19.65 -9.00 3.75
CA ALA A 227 -19.06 -9.75 4.85
C ALA A 227 -19.02 -11.26 4.57
N ASN A 228 -20.05 -11.79 3.92
CA ASN A 228 -20.13 -13.22 3.59
C ASN A 228 -19.04 -13.64 2.59
N GLU A 229 -18.83 -12.89 1.50
CA GLU A 229 -17.75 -13.18 0.54
C GLU A 229 -16.37 -13.08 1.20
N PHE A 230 -16.18 -12.06 2.04
CA PHE A 230 -14.92 -11.90 2.77
C PHE A 230 -14.65 -13.06 3.73
N GLU A 231 -15.67 -13.53 4.49
CA GLU A 231 -15.55 -14.69 5.35
C GLU A 231 -15.20 -15.98 4.60
N VAL A 232 -15.73 -16.13 3.38
CA VAL A 232 -15.40 -17.27 2.50
C VAL A 232 -13.92 -17.25 2.14
N VAL A 233 -13.40 -16.11 1.69
CA VAL A 233 -11.97 -15.96 1.32
C VAL A 233 -11.05 -16.02 2.54
N LEU A 234 -11.50 -15.48 3.67
CA LEU A 234 -10.77 -15.53 4.94
C LEU A 234 -10.70 -16.94 5.53
N GLY A 235 -11.63 -17.81 5.14
CA GLY A 235 -11.74 -19.18 5.67
C GLY A 235 -12.27 -19.26 7.11
N THR A 236 -12.75 -18.15 7.67
CA THR A 236 -13.29 -18.08 9.03
C THR A 236 -14.32 -16.97 9.18
N LYS A 237 -15.14 -17.06 10.21
CA LYS A 237 -16.12 -16.01 10.52
C LYS A 237 -15.45 -14.78 11.09
N LEU A 238 -15.98 -13.60 10.72
CA LEU A 238 -15.57 -12.36 11.31
C LEU A 238 -15.79 -12.37 12.83
N PRO A 239 -14.84 -11.82 13.61
CA PRO A 239 -15.00 -11.74 15.05
C PRO A 239 -16.23 -10.91 15.40
N LYS A 240 -17.04 -11.43 16.32
CA LYS A 240 -18.17 -10.64 16.84
C LYS A 240 -17.65 -9.44 17.58
N LYS A 241 -18.16 -8.25 17.23
CA LYS A 241 -17.84 -7.03 17.98
C LYS A 241 -18.27 -7.20 19.43
N PRO A 242 -17.39 -6.94 20.40
CA PRO A 242 -17.76 -6.99 21.81
C PRO A 242 -18.96 -6.09 22.08
N GLN A 243 -19.96 -6.62 22.78
CA GLN A 243 -21.08 -5.80 23.23
C GLN A 243 -20.64 -4.96 24.43
N GLY A 244 -20.95 -3.67 24.41
CA GLY A 244 -20.64 -2.73 25.48
C GLY A 244 -19.38 -1.88 25.21
N ARG A 245 -19.14 -0.94 26.13
CA ARG A 245 -18.03 -0.01 26.03
C ARG A 245 -16.70 -0.69 26.37
N ARG A 246 -15.75 -0.62 25.44
CA ARG A 246 -14.40 -1.12 25.67
C ARG A 246 -13.68 -0.26 26.71
N LYS A 247 -12.93 -0.89 27.59
CA LYS A 247 -11.99 -0.20 28.47
C LYS A 247 -10.83 0.36 27.65
N LEU A 248 -10.67 1.68 27.70
CA LEU A 248 -9.63 2.39 26.98
C LEU A 248 -8.27 2.17 27.64
N ASN A 249 -7.21 2.16 26.84
CA ASN A 249 -5.83 2.03 27.27
C ASN A 249 -4.95 3.09 26.56
N TYR A 250 -3.65 3.03 26.76
CA TYR A 250 -2.68 3.97 26.19
C TYR A 250 -2.63 4.03 24.65
N SER A 251 -3.07 2.97 23.97
CA SER A 251 -3.11 2.90 22.51
C SER A 251 -4.40 3.48 21.90
N ASN A 252 -5.39 3.83 22.74
CA ASN A 252 -6.61 4.48 22.29
C ASN A 252 -6.41 5.99 22.14
N THR A 253 -7.24 6.59 21.29
CA THR A 253 -7.28 8.03 21.02
C THR A 253 -8.29 8.72 21.93
N LEU A 254 -8.30 10.05 21.90
CA LEU A 254 -9.38 10.83 22.57
C LEU A 254 -10.72 10.64 21.83
N GLU A 255 -10.69 10.36 20.53
CA GLU A 255 -11.87 10.12 19.72
C GLU A 255 -12.57 8.81 20.13
N ASP A 256 -11.81 7.75 20.43
CA ASP A 256 -12.35 6.49 20.95
C ASP A 256 -13.14 6.65 22.26
N ALA A 257 -12.93 7.74 22.95
CA ALA A 257 -13.59 8.05 24.21
C ALA A 257 -14.96 8.74 24.06
N ILE A 258 -15.33 9.23 22.86
CA ILE A 258 -16.49 10.11 22.63
C ILE A 258 -17.81 9.51 23.14
N GLY A 259 -18.01 8.20 22.99
CA GLY A 259 -19.21 7.48 23.44
C GLY A 259 -19.39 7.42 24.97
N GLY A 260 -18.42 7.90 25.77
CA GLY A 260 -18.47 7.90 27.22
C GLY A 260 -18.97 9.20 27.83
N LYS A 261 -19.40 9.11 29.12
CA LYS A 261 -19.91 10.24 29.87
C LYS A 261 -18.98 11.46 29.91
N TRP A 262 -17.67 11.23 30.00
CA TRP A 262 -16.65 12.27 30.08
C TRP A 262 -15.90 12.45 28.75
N GLY A 263 -15.84 11.42 27.91
CA GLY A 263 -15.06 11.43 26.68
C GLY A 263 -15.47 12.53 25.72
N GLY A 264 -16.77 12.71 25.48
CA GLY A 264 -17.27 13.78 24.63
C GLY A 264 -16.97 15.20 25.14
N ARG A 265 -16.97 15.40 26.48
CA ARG A 265 -16.61 16.68 27.12
C ARG A 265 -15.12 16.96 27.01
N ILE A 266 -14.30 15.95 27.29
CA ILE A 266 -12.84 16.03 27.20
C ILE A 266 -12.41 16.26 25.76
N ASN A 267 -12.99 15.55 24.80
CA ASN A 267 -12.68 15.74 23.38
C ASN A 267 -13.06 17.16 22.92
N LYS A 268 -14.23 17.70 23.28
CA LYS A 268 -14.60 19.09 23.01
C LYS A 268 -13.64 20.10 23.62
N PHE A 269 -13.12 19.85 24.82
CA PHE A 269 -12.13 20.68 25.45
C PHE A 269 -10.80 20.68 24.68
N PHE A 270 -10.31 19.51 24.31
CA PHE A 270 -9.07 19.39 23.52
C PHE A 270 -9.26 19.97 22.11
N ALA A 271 -10.40 19.78 21.46
CA ALA A 271 -10.71 20.38 20.15
C ALA A 271 -10.68 21.91 20.15
N LYS A 272 -11.00 22.55 21.29
CA LYS A 272 -10.86 24.01 21.43
C LYS A 272 -9.40 24.49 21.52
N ILE A 273 -8.52 23.64 22.04
CA ILE A 273 -7.09 23.97 22.22
C ILE A 273 -6.29 23.60 20.99
N LEU A 274 -6.59 22.45 20.37
CA LEU A 274 -5.78 21.85 19.32
C LEU A 274 -6.31 22.11 17.91
N ASP A 275 -7.42 22.82 17.77
CA ASP A 275 -8.11 23.11 16.48
C ASP A 275 -8.04 21.94 15.46
N PRO A 276 -8.99 21.00 15.48
CA PRO A 276 -8.97 19.83 14.59
C PRO A 276 -9.08 20.16 13.10
N SER A 277 -9.39 21.41 12.73
CA SER A 277 -9.39 21.86 11.33
C SER A 277 -7.96 22.02 10.81
N THR A 278 -6.96 22.12 11.68
CA THR A 278 -5.55 22.11 11.32
C THR A 278 -5.01 20.70 11.26
N MET A 279 -4.01 20.47 10.40
CA MET A 279 -3.35 19.16 10.32
C MET A 279 -2.77 18.73 11.67
N ALA A 280 -2.14 19.65 12.40
CA ALA A 280 -1.56 19.38 13.72
C ALA A 280 -2.63 19.01 14.75
N GLY A 281 -3.76 19.73 14.76
CA GLY A 281 -4.87 19.46 15.66
C GLY A 281 -5.58 18.15 15.36
N ALA A 282 -5.82 17.83 14.07
CA ALA A 282 -6.39 16.57 13.65
C ALA A 282 -5.50 15.38 14.05
N VAL A 283 -4.21 15.46 13.78
CA VAL A 283 -3.23 14.44 14.19
C VAL A 283 -3.22 14.28 15.72
N ALA A 284 -3.28 15.37 16.47
CA ALA A 284 -3.27 15.29 17.92
C ALA A 284 -4.52 14.57 18.47
N VAL A 285 -5.72 14.89 17.99
CA VAL A 285 -6.98 14.27 18.47
C VAL A 285 -7.05 12.78 18.13
N GLN A 286 -6.51 12.40 16.96
CA GLN A 286 -6.47 11.03 16.46
C GLN A 286 -5.25 10.23 16.92
N SER A 287 -4.32 10.87 17.64
CA SER A 287 -3.14 10.17 18.15
C SER A 287 -3.46 9.38 19.42
N PRO A 288 -2.82 8.20 19.61
CA PRO A 288 -2.90 7.45 20.83
C PRO A 288 -2.46 8.26 22.05
N ILE A 289 -3.10 8.04 23.20
CA ILE A 289 -2.78 8.73 24.48
C ILE A 289 -1.28 8.63 24.82
N LYS A 290 -0.64 7.48 24.52
CA LYS A 290 0.81 7.31 24.72
C LYS A 290 1.66 8.33 23.94
N THR A 291 1.20 8.78 22.78
CA THR A 291 1.90 9.73 21.92
C THR A 291 2.04 11.10 22.60
N PHE A 292 1.03 11.52 23.35
CA PHE A 292 1.11 12.78 24.14
C PHE A 292 2.21 12.76 25.19
N ILE A 293 2.50 11.60 25.80
CA ILE A 293 3.59 11.46 26.77
C ILE A 293 4.92 11.78 26.10
N TYR A 294 5.16 11.24 24.91
CA TYR A 294 6.40 11.45 24.16
C TYR A 294 6.50 12.88 23.59
N TRP A 295 5.48 13.36 22.88
CA TRP A 295 5.49 14.66 22.24
C TRP A 295 5.55 15.82 23.22
N SER A 296 4.98 15.66 24.42
CA SER A 296 5.03 16.71 25.44
C SER A 296 6.39 16.84 26.13
N MET A 297 7.39 16.04 25.76
CA MET A 297 8.71 16.00 26.42
C MET A 297 8.60 15.87 27.95
N GLY A 298 7.56 15.13 28.40
CA GLY A 298 7.29 14.85 29.80
C GLY A 298 6.51 15.95 30.56
N VAL A 299 5.96 16.95 29.83
CA VAL A 299 4.96 17.87 30.39
C VAL A 299 3.66 17.11 30.69
N PHE A 300 3.22 16.24 29.79
CA PHE A 300 2.15 15.29 30.05
C PHE A 300 2.77 13.95 30.53
N SER A 301 2.73 13.71 31.83
CA SER A 301 3.36 12.52 32.43
C SER A 301 2.48 11.27 32.35
N GLU A 302 3.11 10.09 32.56
CA GLU A 302 2.38 8.81 32.67
C GLU A 302 1.30 8.85 33.78
N ASP A 303 1.61 9.47 34.93
CA ASP A 303 0.61 9.65 35.98
C ASP A 303 -0.61 10.46 35.51
N MET A 304 -0.39 11.49 34.69
CA MET A 304 -1.48 12.27 34.11
C MET A 304 -2.26 11.46 33.07
N ALA A 305 -1.59 10.67 32.24
CA ALA A 305 -2.23 9.77 31.27
C ALA A 305 -3.05 8.68 31.98
N ASP A 306 -2.52 8.08 33.01
CA ASP A 306 -3.26 7.16 33.89
C ASP A 306 -4.50 7.82 34.51
N GLY A 307 -4.34 9.07 34.98
CA GLY A 307 -5.45 9.86 35.51
C GLY A 307 -6.53 10.09 34.48
N LEU A 308 -6.14 10.45 33.24
CA LEU A 308 -7.03 10.64 32.12
C LEU A 308 -7.77 9.33 31.76
N LEU A 309 -7.06 8.20 31.70
CA LEU A 309 -7.68 6.90 31.44
C LEU A 309 -8.68 6.48 32.52
N LEU A 310 -8.40 6.74 33.81
CA LEU A 310 -9.37 6.48 34.89
C LEU A 310 -10.65 7.29 34.71
N ILE A 311 -10.55 8.55 34.27
CA ILE A 311 -11.72 9.40 34.00
C ILE A 311 -12.47 8.91 32.76
N LEU A 312 -11.76 8.66 31.66
CA LEU A 312 -12.34 8.22 30.39
C LEU A 312 -13.01 6.85 30.50
N ASN A 313 -12.47 5.96 31.33
CA ASN A 313 -13.04 4.63 31.62
C ASN A 313 -14.17 4.66 32.65
N GLU A 314 -14.47 5.82 33.24
CA GLU A 314 -15.49 5.97 34.29
C GLU A 314 -15.24 5.11 35.53
N ASP A 315 -13.99 4.70 35.73
CA ASP A 315 -13.63 3.82 36.86
C ASP A 315 -13.60 4.57 38.20
N LYS A 316 -12.71 5.53 38.36
CA LYS A 316 -12.45 6.25 39.62
C LYS A 316 -12.18 7.72 39.34
N PHE A 317 -13.21 8.49 39.01
CA PHE A 317 -13.13 9.89 38.59
C PHE A 317 -12.24 10.76 39.49
N PHE A 318 -12.53 10.82 40.77
CA PHE A 318 -11.75 11.65 41.72
C PHE A 318 -10.29 11.22 41.85
N ARG A 319 -10.00 9.91 41.72
CA ARG A 319 -8.62 9.41 41.72
C ARG A 319 -7.91 9.81 40.43
N GLY A 320 -8.63 9.81 39.31
CA GLY A 320 -8.12 10.28 38.03
C GLY A 320 -7.74 11.76 38.10
N VAL A 321 -8.65 12.60 38.57
CA VAL A 321 -8.41 14.03 38.80
C VAL A 321 -7.22 14.24 39.74
N GLY A 322 -7.12 13.49 40.83
CA GLY A 322 -5.99 13.58 41.77
C GLY A 322 -4.64 13.24 41.14
N LYS A 323 -4.58 12.24 40.22
CA LYS A 323 -3.36 11.90 39.48
C LYS A 323 -2.96 13.04 38.54
N ILE A 324 -3.91 13.63 37.82
CA ILE A 324 -3.64 14.76 36.91
C ILE A 324 -3.10 15.95 37.71
N ILE A 325 -3.75 16.34 38.82
CA ILE A 325 -3.33 17.46 39.66
C ILE A 325 -1.90 17.25 40.19
N LYS A 326 -1.57 16.05 40.66
CA LYS A 326 -0.21 15.72 41.12
C LYS A 326 0.85 15.82 40.03
N GLY A 327 0.48 15.64 38.78
CA GLY A 327 1.38 15.80 37.62
C GLY A 327 1.68 17.27 37.27
N ILE A 328 0.76 18.20 37.59
CA ILE A 328 0.89 19.62 37.17
C ILE A 328 2.19 20.28 37.64
N PRO A 329 2.65 20.18 38.90
CA PRO A 329 3.90 20.82 39.33
C PRO A 329 5.13 20.31 38.53
N LYS A 330 5.15 19.00 38.21
CA LYS A 330 6.19 18.41 37.40
C LYS A 330 6.12 18.90 35.94
N ALA A 331 4.92 19.07 35.39
CA ALA A 331 4.64 19.60 34.08
C ALA A 331 5.12 21.04 33.95
N VAL A 332 4.76 21.91 34.89
CA VAL A 332 5.18 23.33 34.94
C VAL A 332 6.72 23.46 34.98
N LYS A 333 7.39 22.60 35.73
CA LYS A 333 8.86 22.60 35.82
C LYS A 333 9.54 22.19 34.50
N LYS A 334 8.88 21.40 33.66
CA LYS A 334 9.40 20.92 32.36
C LYS A 334 9.01 21.81 31.16
N MET A 335 8.02 22.69 31.30
CA MET A 335 7.59 23.61 30.23
C MET A 335 8.71 24.42 29.57
N PRO A 336 9.70 24.98 30.29
CA PRO A 336 10.77 25.73 29.65
C PRO A 336 11.60 24.92 28.64
N ASN A 337 11.65 23.60 28.79
CA ASN A 337 12.38 22.72 27.87
C ASN A 337 11.62 22.48 26.56
N LEU A 338 10.29 22.55 26.59
CA LEU A 338 9.43 22.42 25.41
C LEU A 338 9.65 23.60 24.43
N PHE A 339 9.81 24.82 24.97
CA PHE A 339 10.00 26.03 24.15
C PHE A 339 11.45 26.23 23.66
N LYS A 340 12.41 25.47 24.17
CA LYS A 340 13.80 25.51 23.70
C LYS A 340 14.09 24.58 22.52
N SER A 341 13.16 23.70 22.17
CA SER A 341 13.29 22.68 21.12
C SER A 341 12.47 23.00 19.86
N ILE A 342 11.75 24.12 19.86
CA ILE A 342 11.09 24.74 18.70
C ILE A 342 11.98 25.88 18.19
#